data_c19d1e4774052839cbb30055d54a4bd5
#
_entry.id   c19d1e4774052839cbb30055d54a4bd5
#
_cell.length_a   1.000
_cell.length_b   1.000
_cell.length_c   1.000
_cell.angle_alpha   90.00
_cell.angle_beta   90.00
_cell.angle_gamma   90.00
#
_symmetry.space_group_name_H-M   'P 1'
#
loop_
_entity.id
_entity.type
_entity.pdbx_description
1 polymer ?
#
loop_
_entity_poly.entity_id
_entity_poly.type
_entity_poly.pdbx_seq_one_letter_code
_entity_poly.pdbx_strand_id
1 'polypeptide(L)'
;DMRGGANGARIRLTPQKDWEANKPQQLTSVLAKLSDIAHANGASLADVIVLAGNVGIEMASGMNIPFHPGRGDATEEQTDSASFSVMEPLADGFRNFLKTNYAVTPEEMMLDKAQLLGLTAPEMTVLVGGLRTLGVSSDDRGLFSSDNSNLSNDFFTTLLDMSVKWKPTGSNSYDGIDRMTGEVLRRASRTDL
;
A
#
# COMPACT_ATOMS: atom_id res chain seq x y z
N ASP A 1 3.94 -10.18 -3.31
CA ASP A 1 4.03 -11.50 -2.70
C ASP A 1 4.13 -12.59 -3.78
N MET A 2 4.50 -13.78 -3.40
CA MET A 2 4.67 -14.89 -4.34
C MET A 2 3.36 -15.49 -4.86
N ARG A 3 2.22 -15.02 -4.41
CA ARG A 3 0.89 -15.49 -4.84
C ARG A 3 0.31 -14.69 -6.00
N GLY A 4 1.00 -13.68 -6.47
CA GLY A 4 0.57 -12.80 -7.55
C GLY A 4 1.72 -12.08 -8.20
N GLY A 5 1.41 -11.10 -9.01
CA GLY A 5 2.41 -10.29 -9.69
C GLY A 5 1.79 -9.37 -10.73
N ALA A 6 2.64 -8.53 -11.31
CA ALA A 6 2.23 -7.56 -12.32
C ALA A 6 2.05 -8.18 -13.71
N ASN A 7 2.47 -9.43 -13.94
CA ASN A 7 2.32 -10.08 -15.23
C ASN A 7 0.84 -10.20 -15.61
N GLY A 8 0.51 -9.76 -16.82
CA GLY A 8 -0.86 -9.68 -17.30
C GLY A 8 -1.55 -8.34 -17.06
N ALA A 9 -1.01 -7.47 -16.23
CA ALA A 9 -1.63 -6.19 -15.85
C ALA A 9 -3.12 -6.33 -15.47
N ARG A 10 -3.49 -7.43 -14.81
CA ARG A 10 -4.90 -7.80 -14.54
C ARG A 10 -5.62 -6.82 -13.61
N ILE A 11 -4.87 -5.94 -12.93
CA ILE A 11 -5.46 -4.88 -12.11
C ILE A 11 -6.38 -3.93 -12.93
N ARG A 12 -6.22 -3.88 -14.26
CA ARG A 12 -7.10 -3.12 -15.17
C ARG A 12 -8.39 -3.86 -15.57
N LEU A 13 -8.46 -5.17 -15.28
CA LEU A 13 -9.55 -6.05 -15.67
C LEU A 13 -10.46 -6.36 -14.49
N THR A 14 -11.71 -6.71 -14.78
CA THR A 14 -12.66 -7.20 -13.78
C THR A 14 -12.20 -8.58 -13.27
N PRO A 15 -12.29 -8.86 -11.94
CA PRO A 15 -12.91 -8.00 -10.90
C PRO A 15 -11.94 -7.04 -10.21
N GLN A 16 -10.64 -7.15 -10.43
CA GLN A 16 -9.60 -6.45 -9.65
C GLN A 16 -9.69 -4.93 -9.76
N LYS A 17 -10.04 -4.39 -10.94
CA LYS A 17 -10.18 -2.94 -11.14
C LYS A 17 -11.25 -2.31 -10.25
N ASP A 18 -12.26 -3.12 -9.86
CA ASP A 18 -13.45 -2.66 -9.15
C ASP A 18 -13.35 -2.88 -7.63
N TRP A 19 -12.29 -3.56 -7.16
CA TRP A 19 -12.10 -3.79 -5.73
C TRP A 19 -11.85 -2.50 -4.97
N GLU A 20 -12.59 -2.30 -3.89
CA GLU A 20 -12.50 -1.11 -3.05
C GLU A 20 -11.06 -0.84 -2.56
N ALA A 21 -10.33 -1.90 -2.19
CA ALA A 21 -8.93 -1.82 -1.79
C ALA A 21 -8.02 -1.17 -2.84
N ASN A 22 -8.40 -1.22 -4.12
CA ASN A 22 -7.63 -0.65 -5.22
C ASN A 22 -7.98 0.81 -5.53
N LYS A 23 -8.93 1.42 -4.78
CA LYS A 23 -9.38 2.79 -5.01
C LYS A 23 -9.73 3.04 -6.50
N PRO A 24 -10.84 2.47 -7.03
CA PRO A 24 -11.12 2.38 -8.47
C PRO A 24 -10.99 3.69 -9.24
N GLN A 25 -11.41 4.81 -8.67
CA GLN A 25 -11.32 6.11 -9.33
C GLN A 25 -9.86 6.57 -9.51
N GLN A 26 -9.05 6.44 -8.48
CA GLN A 26 -7.62 6.75 -8.52
C GLN A 26 -6.90 5.80 -9.47
N LEU A 27 -7.19 4.50 -9.38
CA LEU A 27 -6.61 3.48 -10.24
C LEU A 27 -6.88 3.76 -11.72
N THR A 28 -8.12 4.09 -12.08
CA THR A 28 -8.49 4.43 -13.47
C THR A 28 -7.67 5.61 -13.99
N SER A 29 -7.51 6.66 -13.20
CA SER A 29 -6.73 7.85 -13.60
C SER A 29 -5.25 7.53 -13.81
N VAL A 30 -4.67 6.72 -12.93
CA VAL A 30 -3.26 6.30 -13.04
C VAL A 30 -3.06 5.39 -14.24
N LEU A 31 -3.91 4.36 -14.40
CA LEU A 31 -3.81 3.41 -15.51
C LEU A 31 -3.97 4.09 -16.87
N ALA A 32 -4.81 5.11 -17.00
CA ALA A 32 -4.93 5.86 -18.25
C ALA A 32 -3.59 6.46 -18.67
N LYS A 33 -2.90 7.16 -17.75
CA LYS A 33 -1.58 7.75 -18.01
C LYS A 33 -0.53 6.69 -18.34
N LEU A 34 -0.49 5.59 -17.61
CA LEU A 34 0.47 4.50 -17.84
C LEU A 34 0.20 3.79 -19.19
N SER A 35 -1.07 3.66 -19.59
CA SER A 35 -1.48 3.12 -20.88
C SER A 35 -0.98 3.99 -22.05
N ASP A 36 -1.11 5.31 -21.93
CA ASP A 36 -0.60 6.24 -22.94
C ASP A 36 0.91 6.10 -23.12
N ILE A 37 1.65 5.96 -22.01
CA ILE A 37 3.11 5.74 -22.04
C ILE A 37 3.43 4.38 -22.68
N ALA A 38 2.71 3.32 -22.32
CA ALA A 38 2.89 1.98 -22.87
C ALA A 38 2.71 1.99 -24.40
N HIS A 39 1.61 2.56 -24.88
CA HIS A 39 1.32 2.66 -26.30
C HIS A 39 2.36 3.47 -27.06
N ALA A 40 2.76 4.63 -26.52
CA ALA A 40 3.75 5.51 -27.17
C ALA A 40 5.12 4.85 -27.33
N ASN A 41 5.45 3.86 -26.49
CA ASN A 41 6.74 3.20 -26.48
C ASN A 41 6.71 1.73 -26.94
N GLY A 42 5.56 1.21 -27.38
CA GLY A 42 5.40 -0.19 -27.78
C GLY A 42 5.71 -1.19 -26.65
N ALA A 43 5.49 -0.80 -25.41
CA ALA A 43 5.74 -1.61 -24.22
C ALA A 43 4.43 -2.22 -23.69
N SER A 44 4.54 -3.32 -22.94
CA SER A 44 3.38 -3.84 -22.22
C SER A 44 2.99 -2.91 -21.05
N LEU A 45 1.70 -2.80 -20.76
CA LEU A 45 1.24 -2.04 -19.60
C LEU A 45 1.75 -2.68 -18.30
N ALA A 46 1.89 -4.01 -18.27
CA ALA A 46 2.45 -4.73 -17.12
C ALA A 46 3.87 -4.27 -16.78
N ASP A 47 4.73 -4.10 -17.80
CA ASP A 47 6.08 -3.60 -17.59
C ASP A 47 6.08 -2.12 -17.19
N VAL A 48 5.22 -1.31 -17.77
CA VAL A 48 5.11 0.13 -17.43
C VAL A 48 4.61 0.32 -15.99
N ILE A 49 3.68 -0.50 -15.51
CA ILE A 49 3.23 -0.47 -14.11
C ILE A 49 4.39 -0.72 -13.15
N VAL A 50 5.21 -1.76 -13.42
CA VAL A 50 6.36 -2.08 -12.55
C VAL A 50 7.42 -0.99 -12.61
N LEU A 51 7.73 -0.52 -13.82
CA LEU A 51 8.70 0.56 -14.00
C LEU A 51 8.28 1.84 -13.29
N ALA A 52 7.01 2.21 -13.39
CA ALA A 52 6.48 3.38 -12.69
C ALA A 52 6.60 3.25 -11.17
N GLY A 53 6.37 2.06 -10.62
CA GLY A 53 6.61 1.78 -9.20
C GLY A 53 8.07 1.94 -8.81
N ASN A 54 8.99 1.37 -9.60
CA ASN A 54 10.43 1.52 -9.37
C ASN A 54 10.85 3.00 -9.40
N VAL A 55 10.44 3.73 -10.43
CA VAL A 55 10.76 5.17 -10.57
C VAL A 55 10.26 5.98 -9.37
N GLY A 56 9.04 5.68 -8.88
CA GLY A 56 8.50 6.35 -7.69
C GLY A 56 9.38 6.11 -6.45
N ILE A 57 9.84 4.88 -6.24
CA ILE A 57 10.71 4.54 -5.11
C ILE A 57 12.12 5.12 -5.31
N GLU A 58 12.66 5.08 -6.53
CA GLU A 58 13.96 5.69 -6.86
C GLU A 58 13.97 7.19 -6.58
N MET A 59 12.92 7.89 -6.99
CA MET A 59 12.78 9.33 -6.72
C MET A 59 12.73 9.64 -5.23
N ALA A 60 12.04 8.81 -4.46
CA ALA A 60 11.88 9.01 -3.02
C ALA A 60 13.10 8.61 -2.19
N SER A 61 13.87 7.62 -2.65
CA SER A 61 15.01 7.04 -1.91
C SER A 61 16.38 7.50 -2.40
N GLY A 62 16.48 7.98 -3.63
CA GLY A 62 17.75 8.21 -4.32
C GLY A 62 18.50 6.91 -4.69
N MET A 63 17.88 5.75 -4.54
CA MET A 63 18.47 4.44 -4.83
C MET A 63 18.04 3.97 -6.22
N ASN A 64 18.92 3.25 -6.92
CA ASN A 64 18.58 2.62 -8.19
C ASN A 64 17.95 1.25 -7.95
N ILE A 65 16.79 0.98 -8.55
CA ILE A 65 16.07 -0.28 -8.43
C ILE A 65 16.17 -1.06 -9.75
N PRO A 66 16.74 -2.27 -9.75
CA PRO A 66 16.84 -3.07 -10.96
C PRO A 66 15.46 -3.33 -11.59
N PHE A 67 15.38 -3.14 -12.91
CA PHE A 67 14.18 -3.41 -13.67
C PHE A 67 14.43 -4.53 -14.70
N HIS A 68 13.55 -5.52 -14.71
CA HIS A 68 13.58 -6.61 -15.68
C HIS A 68 12.29 -6.59 -16.50
N PRO A 69 12.34 -6.23 -17.79
CA PRO A 69 11.18 -6.25 -18.69
C PRO A 69 10.82 -7.68 -19.11
N GLY A 70 9.70 -7.81 -19.82
CA GLY A 70 9.29 -9.06 -20.46
C GLY A 70 7.94 -9.59 -20.00
N ARG A 71 7.18 -8.77 -19.24
CA ARG A 71 5.80 -9.08 -18.88
C ARG A 71 4.87 -8.82 -20.06
N GLY A 72 3.83 -9.65 -20.19
CA GLY A 72 2.77 -9.46 -21.19
C GLY A 72 1.49 -8.94 -20.54
N ASP A 73 0.60 -8.38 -21.35
CA ASP A 73 -0.73 -7.96 -20.94
C ASP A 73 -1.74 -9.08 -21.22
N ALA A 74 -2.50 -9.48 -20.20
CA ALA A 74 -3.55 -10.48 -20.36
C ALA A 74 -4.79 -9.87 -21.02
N THR A 75 -5.51 -10.67 -21.79
CA THR A 75 -6.86 -10.34 -22.26
C THR A 75 -7.91 -10.69 -21.20
N GLU A 76 -9.17 -10.27 -21.40
CA GLU A 76 -10.28 -10.64 -20.53
C GLU A 76 -10.50 -12.16 -20.54
N GLU A 77 -10.39 -12.80 -21.72
CA GLU A 77 -10.54 -14.25 -21.87
C GLU A 77 -9.44 -15.05 -21.16
N GLN A 78 -8.26 -14.47 -20.99
CA GLN A 78 -7.15 -15.06 -20.23
C GLN A 78 -7.28 -14.81 -18.72
N THR A 79 -8.34 -14.12 -18.28
CA THR A 79 -8.58 -13.82 -16.88
C THR A 79 -9.80 -14.59 -16.40
N ASP A 80 -9.58 -15.55 -15.50
CA ASP A 80 -10.67 -16.29 -14.85
C ASP A 80 -11.28 -15.42 -13.74
N SER A 81 -12.24 -14.55 -14.13
CA SER A 81 -12.89 -13.60 -13.22
C SER A 81 -13.60 -14.27 -12.05
N ALA A 82 -14.13 -15.49 -12.24
CA ALA A 82 -14.81 -16.21 -11.17
C ALA A 82 -13.83 -16.66 -10.08
N SER A 83 -12.67 -17.18 -10.46
CA SER A 83 -11.61 -17.55 -9.52
C SER A 83 -11.00 -16.32 -8.83
N PHE A 84 -10.87 -15.18 -9.52
CA PHE A 84 -10.35 -13.96 -8.94
C PHE A 84 -11.32 -13.30 -7.95
N SER A 85 -12.63 -13.46 -8.12
CA SER A 85 -13.63 -12.80 -7.27
C SER A 85 -13.50 -13.19 -5.79
N VAL A 86 -13.13 -14.44 -5.50
CA VAL A 86 -12.93 -14.93 -4.12
C VAL A 86 -11.63 -14.42 -3.47
N MET A 87 -10.75 -13.81 -4.25
CA MET A 87 -9.47 -13.26 -3.78
C MET A 87 -9.56 -11.76 -3.47
N GLU A 88 -10.76 -11.18 -3.45
CA GLU A 88 -10.93 -9.77 -3.08
C GLU A 88 -10.32 -9.50 -1.70
N PRO A 89 -9.41 -8.51 -1.58
CA PRO A 89 -8.83 -8.17 -0.30
C PRO A 89 -9.90 -7.63 0.64
N LEU A 90 -10.06 -8.26 1.78
CA LEU A 90 -10.94 -7.81 2.83
C LEU A 90 -10.19 -6.98 3.87
N ALA A 91 -8.87 -7.12 3.91
CA ALA A 91 -7.97 -6.28 4.70
C ALA A 91 -6.60 -6.19 4.03
N ASP A 92 -5.94 -5.04 4.20
CA ASP A 92 -4.58 -4.79 3.75
C ASP A 92 -3.89 -3.81 4.71
N GLY A 93 -3.01 -4.35 5.55
CA GLY A 93 -2.25 -3.55 6.51
C GLY A 93 -1.29 -2.56 5.85
N PHE A 94 -0.78 -2.85 4.64
CA PHE A 94 0.07 -1.90 3.90
C PHE A 94 -0.65 -0.58 3.60
N ARG A 95 -1.96 -0.62 3.35
CA ARG A 95 -2.79 0.52 2.98
C ARG A 95 -3.75 0.96 4.07
N ASN A 96 -3.68 0.41 5.28
CA ASN A 96 -4.67 0.62 6.34
C ASN A 96 -6.12 0.30 5.91
N PHE A 97 -6.28 -0.60 4.94
CA PHE A 97 -7.59 -0.99 4.44
C PHE A 97 -8.19 -2.12 5.26
N LEU A 98 -9.41 -1.92 5.75
CA LEU A 98 -10.19 -2.95 6.45
C LEU A 98 -11.66 -2.84 6.02
N LYS A 99 -12.15 -3.84 5.27
CA LYS A 99 -13.52 -3.85 4.74
C LYS A 99 -14.54 -4.31 5.79
N THR A 100 -14.15 -5.30 6.60
CA THR A 100 -15.02 -5.90 7.63
C THR A 100 -14.23 -6.21 8.90
N ASN A 101 -14.95 -6.43 10.00
CA ASN A 101 -14.33 -6.95 11.21
C ASN A 101 -13.94 -8.42 11.02
N TYR A 102 -12.69 -8.71 11.29
CA TYR A 102 -12.14 -10.06 11.22
C TYR A 102 -11.97 -10.68 12.61
N ALA A 103 -11.99 -12.02 12.64
CA ALA A 103 -11.54 -12.78 13.78
C ALA A 103 -10.02 -12.71 13.99
N VAL A 104 -9.28 -12.46 12.90
CA VAL A 104 -7.82 -12.30 12.88
C VAL A 104 -7.48 -10.82 12.98
N THR A 105 -6.50 -10.48 13.81
CA THR A 105 -6.08 -9.08 13.97
C THR A 105 -5.27 -8.58 12.77
N PRO A 106 -5.26 -7.26 12.50
CA PRO A 106 -4.41 -6.69 11.44
C PRO A 106 -2.93 -7.04 11.59
N GLU A 107 -2.43 -7.13 12.82
CA GLU A 107 -1.03 -7.48 13.11
C GLU A 107 -0.71 -8.93 12.69
N GLU A 108 -1.61 -9.87 12.98
CA GLU A 108 -1.46 -11.27 12.55
C GLU A 108 -1.45 -11.39 11.02
N MET A 109 -2.31 -10.64 10.33
CA MET A 109 -2.29 -10.59 8.87
C MET A 109 -1.00 -9.97 8.32
N MET A 110 -0.41 -9.00 9.02
CA MET A 110 0.89 -8.43 8.64
C MET A 110 2.02 -9.44 8.83
N LEU A 111 1.99 -10.28 9.86
CA LEU A 111 2.96 -11.36 10.03
C LEU A 111 2.87 -12.41 8.92
N ASP A 112 1.67 -12.79 8.49
CA ASP A 112 1.48 -13.68 7.33
C ASP A 112 2.08 -13.04 6.06
N LYS A 113 1.86 -11.76 5.84
CA LYS A 113 2.48 -11.03 4.73
C LYS A 113 4.00 -10.97 4.83
N ALA A 114 4.56 -10.76 6.02
CA ALA A 114 6.00 -10.78 6.24
C ALA A 114 6.59 -12.12 5.81
N GLN A 115 5.98 -13.23 6.22
CA GLN A 115 6.41 -14.58 5.80
C GLN A 115 6.38 -14.78 4.29
N LEU A 116 5.31 -14.33 3.62
CA LEU A 116 5.19 -14.43 2.15
C LEU A 116 6.23 -13.61 1.41
N LEU A 117 6.67 -12.49 1.98
CA LEU A 117 7.70 -11.62 1.42
C LEU A 117 9.11 -12.05 1.83
N GLY A 118 9.25 -13.02 2.73
CA GLY A 118 10.54 -13.42 3.30
C GLY A 118 11.15 -12.36 4.22
N LEU A 119 10.31 -11.53 4.84
CA LEU A 119 10.73 -10.46 5.75
C LEU A 119 10.64 -10.90 7.19
N THR A 120 11.57 -10.42 8.01
CA THR A 120 11.46 -10.44 9.46
C THR A 120 10.46 -9.40 9.96
N ALA A 121 10.00 -9.51 11.19
CA ALA A 121 9.07 -8.54 11.77
C ALA A 121 9.64 -7.09 11.79
N PRO A 122 10.91 -6.85 12.16
CA PRO A 122 11.52 -5.52 12.04
C PRO A 122 11.55 -4.98 10.61
N GLU A 123 11.89 -5.80 9.62
CA GLU A 123 11.87 -5.40 8.20
C GLU A 123 10.47 -5.05 7.72
N MET A 124 9.45 -5.81 8.15
CA MET A 124 8.06 -5.48 7.86
C MET A 124 7.64 -4.15 8.50
N THR A 125 8.06 -3.89 9.73
CA THR A 125 7.82 -2.61 10.42
C THR A 125 8.44 -1.44 9.64
N VAL A 126 9.68 -1.58 9.18
CA VAL A 126 10.34 -0.56 8.36
C VAL A 126 9.63 -0.36 7.02
N LEU A 127 9.17 -1.44 6.37
CA LEU A 127 8.41 -1.36 5.12
C LEU A 127 7.10 -0.57 5.32
N VAL A 128 6.35 -0.86 6.38
CA VAL A 128 5.10 -0.15 6.69
C VAL A 128 5.37 1.33 6.96
N GLY A 129 6.38 1.64 7.78
CA GLY A 129 6.77 3.03 8.08
C GLY A 129 7.18 3.80 6.82
N GLY A 130 7.93 3.16 5.92
CA GLY A 130 8.28 3.74 4.62
C GLY A 130 7.06 4.02 3.75
N LEU A 131 6.11 3.07 3.68
CA LEU A 131 4.86 3.26 2.94
C LEU A 131 4.04 4.43 3.50
N ARG A 132 3.94 4.56 4.83
CA ARG A 132 3.26 5.70 5.48
C ARG A 132 3.94 7.03 5.16
N THR A 133 5.26 7.06 5.19
CA THR A 133 6.04 8.24 4.81
C THR A 133 5.74 8.67 3.37
N LEU A 134 5.57 7.72 2.45
CA LEU A 134 5.18 7.97 1.06
C LEU A 134 3.67 8.19 0.85
N GLY A 135 2.89 8.37 1.90
CA GLY A 135 1.47 8.68 1.80
C GLY A 135 0.56 7.49 1.50
N VAL A 136 1.06 6.26 1.64
CA VAL A 136 0.27 5.05 1.39
C VAL A 136 -0.59 4.73 2.59
N SER A 137 -1.86 5.16 2.54
CA SER A 137 -2.90 4.80 3.49
C SER A 137 -4.27 4.91 2.81
N SER A 138 -5.28 4.20 3.30
CA SER A 138 -6.63 4.27 2.75
C SER A 138 -7.44 5.45 3.28
N ASP A 139 -7.10 5.93 4.48
CA ASP A 139 -7.92 6.87 5.25
C ASP A 139 -7.11 7.89 6.07
N ASP A 140 -5.95 8.26 5.60
CA ASP A 140 -5.03 9.24 6.19
C ASP A 140 -4.47 8.88 7.59
N ARG A 141 -4.79 7.69 8.12
CA ARG A 141 -4.18 7.21 9.37
C ARG A 141 -2.73 6.79 9.14
N GLY A 142 -1.87 7.08 10.11
CA GLY A 142 -0.45 6.77 10.05
C GLY A 142 0.37 7.71 9.14
N LEU A 143 -0.27 8.71 8.51
CA LEU A 143 0.44 9.69 7.68
C LEU A 143 0.96 10.82 8.56
N PHE A 144 2.19 10.69 9.01
CA PHE A 144 2.81 11.64 9.95
C PHE A 144 3.83 12.57 9.29
N SER A 145 4.27 12.25 8.06
CA SER A 145 5.19 13.10 7.31
C SER A 145 4.46 14.27 6.69
N SER A 146 5.09 15.44 6.69
CA SER A 146 4.64 16.61 5.96
C SER A 146 5.06 16.59 4.48
N ASP A 147 6.04 15.76 4.12
CA ASP A 147 6.54 15.58 2.76
C ASP A 147 6.48 14.08 2.40
N ASN A 148 5.58 13.73 1.50
CA ASN A 148 5.38 12.37 1.03
C ASN A 148 6.20 12.06 -0.25
N SER A 149 7.08 12.96 -0.68
CA SER A 149 7.92 12.76 -1.86
C SER A 149 9.25 12.09 -1.55
N ASN A 150 9.67 12.08 -0.28
CA ASN A 150 10.94 11.54 0.16
C ASN A 150 10.79 10.53 1.30
N LEU A 151 11.61 9.48 1.29
CA LEU A 151 11.72 8.57 2.43
C LEU A 151 12.45 9.27 3.57
N SER A 152 11.84 9.24 4.75
CA SER A 152 12.39 9.82 5.98
C SER A 152 12.07 8.94 7.18
N ASN A 153 12.62 9.28 8.34
CA ASN A 153 12.31 8.64 9.62
C ASN A 153 11.12 9.29 10.35
N ASP A 154 10.40 10.20 9.71
CA ASP A 154 9.34 10.99 10.34
C ASP A 154 8.23 10.12 10.95
N PHE A 155 7.88 9.02 10.29
CA PHE A 155 6.91 8.07 10.81
C PHE A 155 7.32 7.57 12.20
N PHE A 156 8.55 7.05 12.34
CA PHE A 156 9.04 6.49 13.60
C PHE A 156 9.31 7.54 14.65
N THR A 157 9.89 8.68 14.25
CA THR A 157 10.14 9.80 15.16
C THR A 157 8.84 10.29 15.78
N THR A 158 7.80 10.42 14.96
CA THR A 158 6.48 10.85 15.41
C THR A 158 5.76 9.79 16.24
N LEU A 159 5.87 8.52 15.86
CA LEU A 159 5.28 7.41 16.60
C LEU A 159 5.82 7.32 18.02
N LEU A 160 7.13 7.55 18.17
CA LEU A 160 7.86 7.46 19.44
C LEU A 160 7.89 8.77 20.24
N ASP A 161 7.19 9.82 19.78
CA ASP A 161 7.12 11.09 20.47
C ASP A 161 6.46 10.95 21.85
N MET A 162 7.24 11.12 22.90
CA MET A 162 6.80 10.95 24.29
C MET A 162 5.84 12.03 24.78
N SER A 163 5.70 13.13 24.04
CA SER A 163 4.68 14.16 24.32
C SER A 163 3.28 13.71 23.93
N VAL A 164 3.18 12.67 23.09
CA VAL A 164 1.92 12.11 22.60
C VAL A 164 1.54 10.86 23.39
N LYS A 165 0.26 10.73 23.70
CA LYS A 165 -0.35 9.52 24.26
C LYS A 165 -1.32 8.93 23.25
N TRP A 166 -1.10 7.70 22.84
CA TRP A 166 -2.03 6.97 21.97
C TRP A 166 -3.21 6.44 22.78
N LYS A 167 -4.42 6.75 22.32
CA LYS A 167 -5.69 6.32 22.95
C LYS A 167 -6.55 5.61 21.92
N PRO A 168 -7.01 4.38 22.20
CA PRO A 168 -7.93 3.68 21.30
C PRO A 168 -9.27 4.43 21.20
N THR A 169 -9.75 4.58 19.97
CA THR A 169 -11.04 5.21 19.63
C THR A 169 -11.96 4.26 18.88
N GLY A 170 -11.48 3.05 18.54
CA GLY A 170 -12.23 1.99 17.87
C GLY A 170 -11.40 0.71 17.81
N SER A 171 -11.94 -0.29 17.13
CA SER A 171 -11.27 -1.60 16.97
C SER A 171 -9.96 -1.51 16.18
N ASN A 172 -9.84 -0.55 15.26
CA ASN A 172 -8.68 -0.35 14.40
C ASN A 172 -8.27 1.13 14.31
N SER A 173 -8.55 1.93 15.33
CA SER A 173 -8.22 3.36 15.30
C SER A 173 -7.74 3.86 16.66
N TYR A 174 -6.77 4.76 16.60
CA TYR A 174 -6.15 5.40 17.74
C TYR A 174 -5.98 6.89 17.47
N ASP A 175 -6.24 7.71 18.51
CA ASP A 175 -5.92 9.13 18.51
C ASP A 175 -4.62 9.34 19.30
N GLY A 176 -3.68 10.07 18.69
CA GLY A 176 -2.48 10.59 19.34
C GLY A 176 -2.81 11.92 20.00
N ILE A 177 -2.87 11.92 21.33
CA ILE A 177 -3.30 13.07 22.14
C ILE A 177 -2.10 13.72 22.77
N ASP A 178 -1.99 15.04 22.66
CA ASP A 178 -1.00 15.82 23.40
C ASP A 178 -1.24 15.67 24.91
N ARG A 179 -0.17 15.30 25.64
CA ARG A 179 -0.28 15.03 27.10
C ARG A 179 -0.53 16.28 27.93
N MET A 180 -0.18 17.45 27.41
CA MET A 180 -0.33 18.72 28.13
C MET A 180 -1.67 19.38 27.84
N THR A 181 -2.06 19.44 26.56
CA THR A 181 -3.27 20.15 26.12
C THR A 181 -4.50 19.25 26.02
N GLY A 182 -4.32 17.95 25.83
CA GLY A 182 -5.41 17.01 25.57
C GLY A 182 -5.95 17.05 24.15
N GLU A 183 -5.33 17.82 23.26
CA GLU A 183 -5.74 17.92 21.86
C GLU A 183 -5.34 16.69 21.05
N VAL A 184 -6.18 16.32 20.07
CA VAL A 184 -5.85 15.26 19.12
C VAL A 184 -4.94 15.84 18.05
N LEU A 185 -3.70 15.36 18.01
CA LEU A 185 -2.69 15.82 17.05
C LEU A 185 -2.62 14.93 15.81
N ARG A 186 -2.88 13.61 15.98
CA ARG A 186 -2.63 12.59 14.94
C ARG A 186 -3.61 11.44 15.05
N ARG A 187 -3.69 10.65 13.99
CA ARG A 187 -4.48 9.40 13.97
C ARG A 187 -3.65 8.25 13.44
N ALA A 188 -3.85 7.07 14.00
CA ALA A 188 -3.17 5.84 13.61
C ALA A 188 -4.15 4.67 13.56
N SER A 189 -3.78 3.61 12.86
CA SER A 189 -4.42 2.30 12.93
C SER A 189 -3.65 1.37 13.86
N ARG A 190 -4.17 0.17 14.09
CA ARG A 190 -3.45 -0.88 14.83
C ARG A 190 -2.16 -1.31 14.14
N THR A 191 -2.13 -1.29 12.81
CA THR A 191 -0.94 -1.66 12.03
C THR A 191 0.16 -0.61 12.05
N ASP A 192 -0.14 0.60 12.54
CA ASP A 192 0.84 1.69 12.66
C ASP A 192 1.49 1.72 14.05
N LEU A 193 0.87 1.09 15.06
CA LEU A 193 1.29 1.07 16.46
C LEU A 193 1.84 -0.28 16.87
#